data_7242432fee102fb2327d5ca0ab425fca
#
_entry.id   7242432fee102fb2327d5ca0ab425fca
#
_cell.length_a   1.000
_cell.length_b   1.000
_cell.length_c   1.000
_cell.angle_alpha   90.00
_cell.angle_beta   90.00
_cell.angle_gamma   90.00
#
_symmetry.space_group_name_H-M   'P 1'
#
loop_
_entity.id
_entity.type
_entity.pdbx_description
1 polymer ?
#
loop_
_entity_poly.entity_id
_entity_poly.type
_entity_poly.pdbx_seq_one_letter_code
_entity_poly.pdbx_strand_id
1 'polypeptide(L)'
;MVKTIAHLADIHIRKLHRFVEYRKVFKQLYKQLRQLKPDLIYIGGDVVHGKLDTSPEEVRMVANFFMSLCKIAPTVVIPGNHDCNLNNKSREDTLSPIFDLVKKINPHLYYWKKSGVYTYENVDFGVMSIYDRDKGGNQLTDGLPDPSKFTNEHKVALFHGGVDKHEYEQFCG
;
A
#
# COMPACT_ATOMS: atom_id res chain seq x y z
N MET A 1 5.48 -18.06 -8.77
CA MET A 1 4.24 -18.49 -8.03
C MET A 1 4.33 -17.94 -6.61
N VAL A 2 3.37 -17.15 -6.19
CA VAL A 2 3.29 -16.54 -4.86
C VAL A 2 2.82 -17.59 -3.85
N LYS A 3 3.61 -17.79 -2.79
CA LYS A 3 3.30 -18.67 -1.64
C LYS A 3 3.35 -17.88 -0.33
N THR A 4 4.19 -16.85 -0.27
CA THR A 4 4.42 -16.05 0.95
C THR A 4 4.32 -14.57 0.62
N ILE A 5 3.41 -13.88 1.30
CA ILE A 5 3.24 -12.43 1.21
C ILE A 5 3.66 -11.79 2.54
N ALA A 6 4.61 -10.88 2.51
CA ALA A 6 4.92 -10.04 3.66
C ALA A 6 4.00 -8.81 3.66
N HIS A 7 3.16 -8.67 4.67
CA HIS A 7 2.22 -7.56 4.80
C HIS A 7 2.77 -6.51 5.77
N LEU A 8 2.87 -5.28 5.28
CA LEU A 8 3.24 -4.07 6.03
C LEU A 8 2.12 -3.05 5.90
N ALA A 9 1.88 -2.22 6.91
CA ALA A 9 0.93 -1.11 6.87
C ALA A 9 1.32 -0.03 7.87
N ASP A 10 0.75 1.16 7.75
CA ASP A 10 0.82 2.22 8.75
C ASP A 10 2.25 2.59 9.17
N ILE A 11 3.12 2.77 8.18
CA ILE A 11 4.54 3.11 8.40
C ILE A 11 4.67 4.51 8.98
N HIS A 12 3.84 5.46 8.50
CA HIS A 12 3.76 6.84 8.98
C HIS A 12 5.11 7.54 9.09
N ILE A 13 5.91 7.51 8.02
CA ILE A 13 7.17 8.27 7.98
C ILE A 13 6.86 9.74 8.24
N ARG A 14 7.49 10.31 9.26
CA ARG A 14 7.23 11.69 9.71
C ARG A 14 8.35 12.24 10.58
N LYS A 15 8.40 13.57 10.72
CA LYS A 15 9.26 14.29 11.66
C LYS A 15 10.76 13.99 11.49
N LEU A 16 11.48 14.91 10.91
CA LEU A 16 12.90 14.81 10.57
C LEU A 16 13.78 14.26 11.71
N HIS A 17 13.52 14.68 12.96
CA HIS A 17 14.28 14.22 14.12
C HIS A 17 14.13 12.73 14.43
N ARG A 18 13.08 12.08 13.93
CA ARG A 18 12.87 10.62 14.11
C ARG A 18 13.51 9.77 13.01
N PHE A 19 14.11 10.36 12.00
CA PHE A 19 14.67 9.62 10.86
C PHE A 19 15.79 8.65 11.23
N VAL A 20 16.51 8.89 12.33
CA VAL A 20 17.50 7.95 12.87
C VAL A 20 16.80 6.67 13.36
N GLU A 21 15.63 6.80 14.01
CA GLU A 21 14.83 5.67 14.49
C GLU A 21 14.30 4.85 13.31
N TYR A 22 13.71 5.52 12.30
CA TYR A 22 13.24 4.83 11.07
C TYR A 22 14.36 4.05 10.40
N ARG A 23 15.56 4.63 10.25
CA ARG A 23 16.69 3.92 9.65
C ARG A 23 17.09 2.67 10.42
N LYS A 24 17.04 2.70 11.75
CA LYS A 24 17.30 1.53 12.60
C LYS A 24 16.24 0.44 12.42
N VAL A 25 14.96 0.82 12.46
CA VAL A 25 13.82 -0.09 12.28
C VAL A 25 13.84 -0.70 10.88
N PHE A 26 14.02 0.12 9.84
CA PHE A 26 14.07 -0.37 8.46
C PHE A 26 15.24 -1.33 8.21
N LYS A 27 16.40 -1.09 8.82
CA LYS A 27 17.52 -2.03 8.75
C LYS A 27 17.17 -3.41 9.32
N GLN A 28 16.45 -3.44 10.43
CA GLN A 28 15.96 -4.69 11.03
C GLN A 28 14.88 -5.34 10.15
N LEU A 29 13.90 -4.56 9.67
CA LEU A 29 12.87 -5.03 8.76
C LEU A 29 13.48 -5.68 7.51
N TYR A 30 14.43 -5.03 6.85
CA TYR A 30 15.07 -5.58 5.64
C TYR A 30 15.84 -6.87 5.95
N LYS A 31 16.46 -7.00 7.16
CA LYS A 31 17.09 -8.23 7.59
C LYS A 31 16.08 -9.37 7.72
N GLN A 32 14.95 -9.10 8.38
CA GLN A 32 13.88 -10.09 8.58
C GLN A 32 13.26 -10.51 7.24
N LEU A 33 12.96 -9.56 6.34
CA LEU A 33 12.42 -9.86 5.03
C LEU A 33 13.36 -10.71 4.18
N ARG A 34 14.68 -10.46 4.22
CA ARG A 34 15.66 -11.30 3.52
C ARG A 34 15.73 -12.73 4.09
N GLN A 35 15.49 -12.91 5.38
CA GLN A 35 15.41 -14.24 6.01
C GLN A 35 14.10 -14.94 5.64
N LEU A 36 12.99 -14.21 5.63
CA LEU A 36 11.67 -14.72 5.26
C LEU A 36 11.58 -15.10 3.78
N LYS A 37 12.29 -14.36 2.90
CA LYS A 37 12.27 -14.55 1.45
C LYS A 37 10.85 -14.54 0.88
N PRO A 38 10.03 -13.49 1.12
CA PRO A 38 8.67 -13.46 0.61
C PRO A 38 8.69 -13.39 -0.93
N ASP A 39 7.67 -13.97 -1.55
CA ASP A 39 7.46 -13.89 -3.00
C ASP A 39 6.89 -12.52 -3.40
N LEU A 40 6.19 -11.87 -2.48
CA LEU A 40 5.60 -10.55 -2.64
C LEU A 40 5.64 -9.77 -1.33
N ILE A 41 5.91 -8.47 -1.40
CA ILE A 41 5.74 -7.54 -0.28
C ILE A 41 4.49 -6.70 -0.59
N TYR A 42 3.56 -6.62 0.35
CA TYR A 42 2.37 -5.78 0.27
C TYR A 42 2.43 -4.68 1.32
N ILE A 43 2.15 -3.44 0.91
CA ILE A 43 2.04 -2.29 1.80
C ILE A 43 0.61 -1.77 1.76
N GLY A 44 -0.10 -1.91 2.89
CA GLY A 44 -1.51 -1.60 3.05
C GLY A 44 -1.83 -0.12 3.27
N GLY A 45 -1.01 0.80 2.78
CA GLY A 45 -1.23 2.25 2.88
C GLY A 45 -0.57 2.91 4.09
N ASP A 46 -0.78 4.23 4.19
CA ASP A 46 -0.24 5.12 5.22
C ASP A 46 1.29 5.03 5.37
N VAL A 47 1.98 5.13 4.23
CA VAL A 47 3.44 5.14 4.17
C VAL A 47 3.99 6.43 4.76
N VAL A 48 3.39 7.57 4.42
CA VAL A 48 3.73 8.88 4.97
C VAL A 48 2.66 9.34 5.97
N HIS A 49 3.02 10.29 6.82
CA HIS A 49 2.07 10.84 7.78
C HIS A 49 1.47 12.17 7.31
N GLY A 50 2.25 12.99 6.60
CA GLY A 50 1.85 14.30 6.14
C GLY A 50 1.29 14.28 4.73
N LYS A 51 0.03 14.70 4.56
CA LYS A 51 -0.66 14.70 3.26
C LYS A 51 -0.09 15.73 2.28
N LEU A 52 0.48 16.82 2.75
CA LEU A 52 0.84 17.99 1.96
C LEU A 52 2.23 18.55 2.29
N ASP A 53 2.75 18.26 3.46
CA ASP A 53 4.00 18.86 3.99
C ASP A 53 5.08 17.77 4.05
N THR A 54 5.65 17.47 2.90
CA THR A 54 6.70 16.47 2.78
C THR A 54 8.04 17.14 2.56
N SER A 55 9.00 16.95 3.47
CA SER A 55 10.34 17.49 3.31
C SER A 55 11.16 16.71 2.27
N PRO A 56 12.19 17.34 1.65
CA PRO A 56 13.08 16.62 0.73
C PRO A 56 13.72 15.38 1.34
N GLU A 57 14.03 15.41 2.63
CA GLU A 57 14.60 14.29 3.36
C GLU A 57 13.60 13.15 3.54
N GLU A 58 12.31 13.49 3.73
CA GLU A 58 11.22 12.51 3.81
C GLU A 58 11.01 11.83 2.46
N VAL A 59 10.94 12.60 1.37
CA VAL A 59 10.88 12.06 0.00
C VAL A 59 12.02 11.07 -0.25
N ARG A 60 13.24 11.45 0.12
CA ARG A 60 14.41 10.56 -0.02
C ARG A 60 14.30 9.31 0.84
N MET A 61 13.76 9.42 2.05
CA MET A 61 13.56 8.26 2.94
C MET A 61 12.54 7.29 2.36
N VAL A 62 11.40 7.78 1.87
CA VAL A 62 10.36 6.99 1.22
C VAL A 62 10.89 6.31 -0.05
N ALA A 63 11.60 7.05 -0.90
CA ALA A 63 12.22 6.49 -2.10
C ALA A 63 13.22 5.35 -1.77
N ASN A 64 14.09 5.58 -0.77
CA ASN A 64 15.05 4.56 -0.31
C ASN A 64 14.35 3.36 0.32
N PHE A 65 13.23 3.56 1.02
CA PHE A 65 12.42 2.50 1.58
C PHE A 65 11.90 1.58 0.47
N PHE A 66 11.21 2.13 -0.54
CA PHE A 66 10.73 1.36 -1.68
C PHE A 66 11.85 0.66 -2.46
N MET A 67 12.93 1.38 -2.78
CA MET A 67 14.09 0.78 -3.47
C MET A 67 14.68 -0.40 -2.69
N SER A 68 14.71 -0.32 -1.36
CA SER A 68 15.25 -1.38 -0.52
C SER A 68 14.32 -2.60 -0.47
N LEU A 69 13.01 -2.40 -0.43
CA LEU A 69 12.02 -3.48 -0.49
C LEU A 69 12.05 -4.18 -1.84
N CYS A 70 12.06 -3.44 -2.94
CA CYS A 70 12.11 -3.99 -4.30
C CYS A 70 13.39 -4.80 -4.60
N LYS A 71 14.47 -4.58 -3.85
CA LYS A 71 15.67 -5.44 -3.90
C LYS A 71 15.49 -6.78 -3.21
N ILE A 72 14.43 -6.93 -2.41
CA ILE A 72 14.14 -8.16 -1.65
C ILE A 72 13.09 -8.97 -2.37
N ALA A 73 11.97 -8.34 -2.74
CA ALA A 73 10.88 -8.96 -3.49
C ALA A 73 10.07 -7.89 -4.24
N PRO A 74 9.30 -8.26 -5.26
CA PRO A 74 8.30 -7.38 -5.86
C PRO A 74 7.41 -6.77 -4.80
N THR A 75 7.12 -5.47 -4.93
CA THR A 75 6.43 -4.70 -3.89
C THR A 75 5.18 -4.05 -4.47
N VAL A 76 4.04 -4.36 -3.86
CA VAL A 76 2.73 -3.77 -4.15
C VAL A 76 2.36 -2.81 -3.03
N VAL A 77 1.81 -1.66 -3.40
CA VAL A 77 1.34 -0.64 -2.46
C VAL A 77 -0.06 -0.18 -2.85
N ILE A 78 -0.95 -0.07 -1.89
CA ILE A 78 -2.20 0.67 -2.04
C ILE A 78 -2.12 1.98 -1.23
N PRO A 79 -2.86 3.03 -1.60
CA PRO A 79 -2.86 4.29 -0.85
C PRO A 79 -3.61 4.16 0.48
N GLY A 80 -3.10 4.82 1.52
CA GLY A 80 -3.80 5.09 2.76
C GLY A 80 -4.31 6.54 2.83
N ASN A 81 -5.10 6.86 3.85
CA ASN A 81 -5.70 8.18 3.99
C ASN A 81 -4.70 9.29 4.37
N HIS A 82 -3.51 8.93 4.82
CA HIS A 82 -2.39 9.85 5.05
C HIS A 82 -1.52 10.07 3.81
N ASP A 83 -1.58 9.19 2.82
CA ASP A 83 -0.81 9.33 1.58
C ASP A 83 -1.45 10.32 0.60
N CYS A 84 -2.72 10.67 0.78
CA CYS A 84 -3.48 11.49 -0.17
C CYS A 84 -4.42 12.51 0.49
N ASN A 85 -4.85 13.51 -0.29
CA ASN A 85 -5.85 14.49 0.14
C ASN A 85 -7.25 14.05 -0.33
N LEU A 86 -8.00 13.37 0.54
CA LEU A 86 -9.35 12.91 0.22
C LEU A 86 -10.37 14.04 0.03
N ASN A 87 -10.11 15.25 0.56
CA ASN A 87 -10.95 16.43 0.35
C ASN A 87 -10.77 17.04 -1.05
N ASN A 88 -9.65 16.76 -1.70
CA ASN A 88 -9.37 17.17 -3.07
C ASN A 88 -8.71 16.02 -3.84
N LYS A 89 -9.53 15.10 -4.34
CA LYS A 89 -9.08 13.90 -5.06
C LYS A 89 -8.46 14.18 -6.43
N SER A 90 -8.62 15.40 -6.96
CA SER A 90 -7.95 15.82 -8.20
C SER A 90 -6.47 16.17 -7.97
N ARG A 91 -6.09 16.41 -6.72
CA ARG A 91 -4.71 16.68 -6.36
C ARG A 91 -3.91 15.38 -6.35
N GLU A 92 -2.67 15.47 -6.82
CA GLU A 92 -1.75 14.34 -6.76
C GLU A 92 -1.46 13.94 -5.31
N ASP A 93 -1.38 12.63 -5.05
CA ASP A 93 -0.98 12.14 -3.72
C ASP A 93 0.54 12.22 -3.53
N THR A 94 0.97 12.10 -2.29
CA THR A 94 2.38 12.23 -1.91
C THR A 94 3.26 11.12 -2.49
N LEU A 95 2.70 9.95 -2.76
CA LEU A 95 3.46 8.78 -3.21
C LEU A 95 3.65 8.75 -4.73
N SER A 96 2.69 9.23 -5.53
CA SER A 96 2.74 9.14 -7.00
C SER A 96 4.04 9.67 -7.60
N PRO A 97 4.55 10.87 -7.25
CA PRO A 97 5.81 11.37 -7.82
C PRO A 97 7.02 10.50 -7.45
N ILE A 98 7.01 9.93 -6.23
CA ILE A 98 8.09 9.05 -5.76
C ILE A 98 8.04 7.73 -6.51
N PHE A 99 6.82 7.18 -6.72
CA PHE A 99 6.62 5.96 -7.49
C PHE A 99 7.12 6.10 -8.92
N ASP A 100 6.80 7.20 -9.59
CA ASP A 100 7.21 7.44 -10.97
C ASP A 100 8.74 7.45 -11.15
N LEU A 101 9.45 7.98 -10.15
CA LEU A 101 10.91 7.99 -10.15
C LEU A 101 11.48 6.60 -9.83
N VAL A 102 10.99 5.95 -8.77
CA VAL A 102 11.52 4.66 -8.32
C VAL A 102 11.21 3.56 -9.33
N LYS A 103 10.02 3.58 -9.96
CA LYS A 103 9.60 2.59 -10.96
C LYS A 103 10.48 2.59 -12.20
N LYS A 104 11.06 3.73 -12.60
CA LYS A 104 12.03 3.80 -13.70
C LYS A 104 13.29 2.97 -13.44
N ILE A 105 13.64 2.79 -12.17
CA ILE A 105 14.83 2.04 -11.73
C ILE A 105 14.43 0.61 -11.33
N ASN A 106 13.25 0.44 -10.76
CA ASN A 106 12.72 -0.83 -10.28
C ASN A 106 11.32 -1.12 -10.86
N PRO A 107 11.23 -1.89 -11.95
CA PRO A 107 9.94 -2.20 -12.58
C PRO A 107 9.01 -3.08 -11.72
N HIS A 108 9.54 -3.69 -10.67
CA HIS A 108 8.80 -4.56 -9.74
C HIS A 108 8.13 -3.78 -8.58
N LEU A 109 8.00 -2.46 -8.70
CA LEU A 109 7.20 -1.63 -7.80
C LEU A 109 5.83 -1.36 -8.44
N TYR A 110 4.76 -1.74 -7.76
CA TYR A 110 3.39 -1.61 -8.23
C TYR A 110 2.60 -0.71 -7.29
N TYR A 111 1.92 0.29 -7.84
CA TYR A 111 1.02 1.17 -7.09
C TYR A 111 -0.42 0.95 -7.58
N TRP A 112 -1.20 0.21 -6.80
CA TRP A 112 -2.59 -0.07 -7.10
C TRP A 112 -3.48 1.00 -6.45
N LYS A 113 -3.58 2.13 -7.13
CA LYS A 113 -4.23 3.33 -6.63
C LYS A 113 -5.75 3.30 -6.74
N LYS A 114 -6.30 2.57 -7.72
CA LYS A 114 -7.74 2.48 -7.99
C LYS A 114 -8.31 1.17 -7.50
N SER A 115 -9.61 1.15 -7.20
CA SER A 115 -10.33 -0.10 -6.97
C SER A 115 -10.37 -0.96 -8.22
N GLY A 116 -10.40 -2.27 -8.02
CA GLY A 116 -10.44 -3.23 -9.11
C GLY A 116 -9.78 -4.55 -8.76
N VAL A 117 -9.75 -5.45 -9.72
CA VAL A 117 -9.06 -6.74 -9.62
C VAL A 117 -7.71 -6.64 -10.31
N TYR A 118 -6.66 -6.95 -9.58
CA TYR A 118 -5.27 -6.97 -10.05
C TYR A 118 -4.74 -8.38 -9.92
N THR A 119 -4.17 -8.91 -10.98
CA THR A 119 -3.56 -10.25 -10.96
C THR A 119 -2.05 -10.12 -10.84
N TYR A 120 -1.47 -10.84 -9.89
CA TYR A 120 -0.05 -11.03 -9.80
C TYR A 120 0.27 -12.53 -9.68
N GLU A 121 0.86 -13.09 -10.72
CA GLU A 121 1.11 -14.53 -10.89
C GLU A 121 -0.16 -15.37 -10.66
N ASN A 122 -0.20 -16.18 -9.61
CA ASN A 122 -1.28 -17.11 -9.26
C ASN A 122 -2.28 -16.55 -8.23
N VAL A 123 -2.24 -15.24 -7.96
CA VAL A 123 -3.11 -14.60 -6.96
C VAL A 123 -3.84 -13.43 -7.61
N ASP A 124 -5.15 -13.37 -7.39
CA ASP A 124 -5.98 -12.21 -7.71
C ASP A 124 -6.22 -11.37 -6.46
N PHE A 125 -5.97 -10.07 -6.58
CA PHE A 125 -6.13 -9.09 -5.52
C PHE A 125 -7.32 -8.18 -5.82
N GLY A 126 -8.35 -8.23 -4.98
CA GLY A 126 -9.46 -7.29 -5.03
C GLY A 126 -9.14 -6.05 -4.20
N VAL A 127 -8.81 -4.96 -4.86
CA VAL A 127 -8.47 -3.70 -4.19
C VAL A 127 -9.70 -2.84 -4.01
N MET A 128 -9.98 -2.42 -2.79
CA MET A 128 -10.98 -1.41 -2.43
C MET A 128 -10.25 -0.12 -2.04
N SER A 129 -10.09 0.78 -3.01
CA SER A 129 -9.32 2.00 -2.82
C SER A 129 -10.05 3.04 -1.97
N ILE A 130 -9.30 3.74 -1.15
CA ILE A 130 -9.80 4.90 -0.40
C ILE A 130 -10.29 6.04 -1.30
N TYR A 131 -9.85 6.10 -2.57
CA TYR A 131 -10.32 7.11 -3.53
C TYR A 131 -11.77 6.89 -3.97
N ASP A 132 -12.27 5.67 -3.85
CA ASP A 132 -13.62 5.28 -4.27
C ASP A 132 -14.59 5.26 -3.09
N ARG A 133 -14.32 6.08 -2.07
CA ARG A 133 -15.22 6.35 -0.93
C ARG A 133 -15.94 7.67 -1.11
N ASP A 134 -17.15 7.75 -0.56
CA ASP A 134 -17.92 9.01 -0.45
C ASP A 134 -17.28 9.96 0.60
N LYS A 135 -17.92 11.13 0.81
CA LYS A 135 -17.47 12.11 1.82
C LYS A 135 -17.65 11.62 3.26
N GLY A 136 -18.53 10.66 3.48
CA GLY A 136 -18.76 10.01 4.77
C GLY A 136 -17.79 8.85 5.04
N GLY A 137 -16.94 8.51 4.07
CA GLY A 137 -15.97 7.42 4.18
C GLY A 137 -16.51 6.06 3.76
N ASN A 138 -17.78 5.97 3.30
CA ASN A 138 -18.37 4.72 2.83
C ASN A 138 -17.82 4.35 1.46
N GLN A 139 -17.58 3.06 1.22
CA GLN A 139 -17.15 2.57 -0.08
C GLN A 139 -18.27 2.74 -1.10
N LEU A 140 -17.96 3.35 -2.25
CA LEU A 140 -18.90 3.44 -3.37
C LEU A 140 -19.04 2.07 -4.03
N THR A 141 -20.28 1.67 -4.31
CA THR A 141 -20.58 0.36 -4.92
C THR A 141 -19.94 0.17 -6.29
N ASP A 142 -19.85 1.25 -7.07
CA ASP A 142 -19.22 1.26 -8.40
C ASP A 142 -17.71 1.04 -8.34
N GLY A 143 -17.09 1.27 -7.17
CA GLY A 143 -15.66 1.08 -6.94
C GLY A 143 -15.30 -0.30 -6.38
N LEU A 144 -16.27 -1.20 -6.18
CA LEU A 144 -15.96 -2.54 -5.69
C LEU A 144 -15.30 -3.41 -6.77
N PRO A 145 -14.37 -4.29 -6.37
CA PRO A 145 -13.81 -5.27 -7.28
C PRO A 145 -14.90 -6.18 -7.84
N ASP A 146 -14.98 -6.30 -9.17
CA ASP A 146 -15.96 -7.16 -9.85
C ASP A 146 -15.63 -8.65 -9.61
N PRO A 147 -16.52 -9.43 -8.96
CA PRO A 147 -16.27 -10.84 -8.66
C PRO A 147 -16.02 -11.70 -9.89
N SER A 148 -16.59 -11.33 -11.05
CA SER A 148 -16.42 -12.08 -12.30
C SER A 148 -15.01 -12.04 -12.88
N LYS A 149 -14.20 -11.06 -12.44
CA LYS A 149 -12.81 -10.85 -12.90
C LYS A 149 -11.78 -11.66 -12.11
N PHE A 150 -12.19 -12.36 -11.06
CA PHE A 150 -11.28 -13.24 -10.32
C PHE A 150 -11.17 -14.59 -11.03
N THR A 151 -10.01 -14.87 -11.59
CA THR A 151 -9.73 -16.07 -12.40
C THR A 151 -8.86 -17.10 -11.68
N ASN A 152 -8.02 -16.63 -10.74
CA ASN A 152 -7.16 -17.52 -9.95
C ASN A 152 -7.91 -18.13 -8.76
N GLU A 153 -7.43 -19.27 -8.29
CA GLU A 153 -7.93 -19.94 -7.09
C GLU A 153 -7.69 -19.09 -5.83
N HIS A 154 -6.47 -18.53 -5.72
CA HIS A 154 -6.09 -17.69 -4.58
C HIS A 154 -6.58 -16.26 -4.80
N LYS A 155 -7.38 -15.77 -3.85
CA LYS A 155 -7.99 -14.44 -3.89
C LYS A 155 -7.71 -13.71 -2.57
N VAL A 156 -7.27 -12.47 -2.65
CA VAL A 156 -6.94 -11.64 -1.48
C VAL A 156 -7.65 -10.30 -1.61
N ALA A 157 -8.42 -9.92 -0.59
CA ALA A 157 -9.01 -8.59 -0.51
C ALA A 157 -8.02 -7.61 0.14
N LEU A 158 -7.84 -6.46 -0.48
CA LEU A 158 -6.96 -5.39 0.00
C LEU A 158 -7.78 -4.14 0.29
N PHE A 159 -7.69 -3.67 1.52
CA PHE A 159 -8.44 -2.53 2.02
C PHE A 159 -7.58 -1.76 3.03
N HIS A 160 -7.67 -0.42 3.01
CA HIS A 160 -7.08 0.43 4.05
C HIS A 160 -8.18 1.17 4.78
N GLY A 161 -8.44 0.82 6.05
CA GLY A 161 -9.44 1.48 6.90
C GLY A 161 -9.90 0.60 8.05
N GLY A 162 -10.74 1.17 8.91
CA GLY A 162 -11.41 0.45 9.98
C GLY A 162 -12.58 -0.39 9.44
N VAL A 163 -12.82 -1.52 10.06
CA VAL A 163 -14.03 -2.33 9.85
C VAL A 163 -14.93 -2.12 11.06
N ASP A 164 -16.18 -1.73 10.85
CA ASP A 164 -17.13 -1.50 11.94
C ASP A 164 -17.56 -2.85 12.57
N LYS A 165 -17.72 -2.84 13.88
CA LYS A 165 -18.06 -4.03 14.66
C LYS A 165 -19.43 -4.63 14.26
N HIS A 166 -20.35 -3.80 13.76
CA HIS A 166 -21.65 -4.23 13.28
C HIS A 166 -21.61 -5.03 11.96
N GLU A 167 -20.61 -4.80 11.11
CA GLU A 167 -20.45 -5.58 9.88
C GLU A 167 -19.83 -6.96 10.15
N TYR A 168 -19.06 -7.11 11.23
CA TYR A 168 -18.42 -8.38 11.59
C TYR A 168 -19.42 -9.46 12.02
N GLU A 169 -20.52 -9.07 12.68
CA GLU A 169 -21.57 -10.02 13.13
C GLU A 169 -22.41 -10.59 11.98
N GLN A 170 -22.46 -9.89 10.82
CA GLN A 170 -23.19 -10.37 9.63
C GLN A 170 -22.40 -11.41 8.80
N PHE A 171 -21.07 -11.45 8.95
CA PHE A 171 -20.21 -12.37 8.18
C PHE A 171 -19.81 -13.64 8.96
N CYS A 172 -20.06 -13.70 10.25
CA CYS A 172 -19.70 -14.82 11.13
C CYS A 172 -20.90 -15.58 11.69
N GLY A 173 -22.11 -15.33 11.18
CA GLY A 173 -23.37 -16.02 11.53
C GLY A 173 -23.68 -17.20 10.64
#